data_df93da0dbfefbe3a5c44ac6742850f5f
#
_entry.id   df93da0dbfefbe3a5c44ac6742850f5f
#
_cell.length_a   1.000
_cell.length_b   1.000
_cell.length_c   1.000
_cell.angle_alpha   90.00
_cell.angle_beta   90.00
_cell.angle_gamma   90.00
#
_symmetry.space_group_name_H-M   'P 1'
#
loop_
_entity.id
_entity.type
_entity.pdbx_description
1 polymer ?
#
loop_
_entity_poly.entity_id
_entity_poly.type
_entity_poly.pdbx_seq_one_letter_code
_entity_poly.pdbx_strand_id
1 'polypeptide(L)'
;QFDAYNSKSKEDSSFIMFSKSNDQSLTWSEPLRISKHGGDCIDDDNTVEGAVPAIGPNGEIYVTWTGPMGLVFQKSLDGGSTWMESEIVLQEQFGGWSLEVPGIYRANGLPILKCDLSNGPNQGNLYLNWCDQKGGEDNTDSWIIKSTDGGVTWSDRIRVNQDGSNKHQFFTWMTIDQSSGYLYFVYYDRRNYDDTQTDVYLSASRDGGKTFVDTKISEKPFIPSAEMFFGDYLNIDAVDGQIRPIWPSMKDKKIKLHVALISEKGLKK
;
A
#
# COMPACT_ATOMS: atom_id res chain seq x y z
N GLN A 1 1.01 10.45 -14.42
CA GLN A 1 1.43 10.77 -15.79
C GLN A 1 2.80 11.42 -15.75
N PHE A 2 3.69 10.94 -16.58
CA PHE A 2 4.99 11.54 -16.82
C PHE A 2 4.91 12.43 -18.06
N ASP A 3 5.41 13.63 -17.95
CA ASP A 3 5.61 14.53 -19.08
C ASP A 3 7.11 14.55 -19.40
N ALA A 4 7.59 13.45 -20.02
CA ALA A 4 9.00 13.20 -20.17
C ALA A 4 9.37 12.91 -21.63
N TYR A 5 10.23 13.73 -22.20
CA TYR A 5 11.01 13.36 -23.37
C TYR A 5 12.22 12.48 -23.00
N ASN A 6 12.62 12.49 -21.74
CA ASN A 6 13.77 11.78 -21.23
C ASN A 6 13.53 11.37 -19.77
N SER A 7 13.31 10.08 -19.53
CA SER A 7 13.07 9.50 -18.20
C SER A 7 14.18 9.72 -17.15
N LYS A 8 15.24 10.41 -17.50
CA LYS A 8 16.34 10.78 -16.61
C LYS A 8 16.47 12.28 -16.40
N SER A 9 15.52 13.06 -16.92
CA SER A 9 15.56 14.53 -16.80
C SER A 9 14.84 14.97 -15.52
N LYS A 10 15.52 15.77 -14.70
CA LYS A 10 14.91 16.46 -13.55
C LYS A 10 14.07 17.67 -13.97
N GLU A 11 14.10 18.04 -15.23
CA GLU A 11 13.32 19.16 -15.81
C GLU A 11 11.91 18.70 -16.24
N ASP A 12 11.73 17.38 -16.47
CA ASP A 12 10.44 16.78 -16.76
C ASP A 12 9.65 16.60 -15.47
N SER A 13 8.33 16.48 -15.57
CA SER A 13 7.44 16.47 -14.41
C SER A 13 6.53 15.26 -14.38
N SER A 14 6.28 14.73 -13.19
CA SER A 14 5.27 13.72 -12.91
C SER A 14 4.08 14.32 -12.18
N PHE A 15 2.85 13.86 -12.50
CA PHE A 15 1.60 14.33 -11.91
C PHE A 15 0.62 13.19 -11.74
N ILE A 16 -0.30 13.33 -10.78
CA ILE A 16 -1.44 12.45 -10.67
C ILE A 16 -2.62 13.00 -11.46
N MET A 17 -3.10 12.17 -12.38
CA MET A 17 -4.22 12.46 -13.25
C MET A 17 -5.41 11.58 -12.90
N PHE A 18 -6.62 12.14 -13.01
CA PHE A 18 -7.87 11.44 -12.79
C PHE A 18 -8.71 11.43 -14.08
N SER A 19 -9.27 10.28 -14.40
CA SER A 19 -10.27 10.11 -15.44
C SER A 19 -11.32 9.12 -14.97
N LYS A 20 -12.59 9.31 -15.37
CA LYS A 20 -13.70 8.42 -15.00
C LYS A 20 -14.52 7.99 -16.21
N SER A 21 -15.12 6.82 -16.10
CA SER A 21 -16.13 6.31 -17.02
C SER A 21 -17.48 6.22 -16.32
N ASN A 22 -18.54 6.59 -17.02
CA ASN A 22 -19.93 6.47 -16.56
C ASN A 22 -20.74 5.44 -17.39
N ASP A 23 -20.07 4.69 -18.26
CA ASP A 23 -20.67 3.77 -19.23
C ASP A 23 -19.93 2.42 -19.31
N GLN A 24 -19.49 1.90 -18.16
CA GLN A 24 -18.79 0.62 -18.03
C GLN A 24 -17.48 0.55 -18.83
N SER A 25 -16.71 1.62 -18.80
CA SER A 25 -15.39 1.76 -19.45
C SER A 25 -15.43 1.83 -20.99
N LEU A 26 -16.59 2.11 -21.59
CA LEU A 26 -16.72 2.33 -23.05
C LEU A 26 -16.14 3.68 -23.45
N THR A 27 -16.36 4.71 -22.62
CA THR A 27 -15.74 6.03 -22.79
C THR A 27 -15.18 6.53 -21.47
N TRP A 28 -14.21 7.46 -21.55
CA TRP A 28 -13.54 8.06 -20.38
C TRP A 28 -13.59 9.58 -20.49
N SER A 29 -13.68 10.25 -19.36
CA SER A 29 -13.56 11.69 -19.31
C SER A 29 -12.14 12.13 -19.72
N GLU A 30 -12.02 13.38 -20.17
CA GLU A 30 -10.70 13.98 -20.31
C GLU A 30 -9.93 13.90 -18.97
N PRO A 31 -8.62 13.60 -19.01
CA PRO A 31 -7.80 13.51 -17.81
C PRO A 31 -7.73 14.86 -17.08
N LEU A 32 -8.07 14.86 -15.80
CA LEU A 32 -7.95 16.00 -14.91
C LEU A 32 -6.75 15.83 -13.98
N ARG A 33 -5.84 16.80 -13.95
CA ARG A 33 -4.77 16.80 -12.96
C ARG A 33 -5.35 17.07 -11.56
N ILE A 34 -5.10 16.16 -10.62
CA ILE A 34 -5.58 16.25 -9.23
C ILE A 34 -4.46 16.54 -8.23
N SER A 35 -3.19 16.37 -8.60
CA SER A 35 -2.05 16.80 -7.80
C SER A 35 -1.72 18.25 -8.11
N LYS A 36 -1.64 19.13 -7.11
CA LYS A 36 -1.16 20.52 -7.25
C LYS A 36 0.37 20.52 -7.39
N HIS A 37 1.02 19.75 -6.52
CA HIS A 37 2.46 19.55 -6.57
C HIS A 37 2.79 18.35 -7.47
N GLY A 38 3.86 18.48 -8.23
CA GLY A 38 4.40 17.42 -9.05
C GLY A 38 5.74 16.93 -8.50
N GLY A 39 6.27 15.93 -9.14
CA GLY A 39 7.64 15.45 -8.97
C GLY A 39 8.42 15.51 -10.26
N ASP A 40 9.66 15.02 -10.27
CA ASP A 40 10.43 14.80 -11.49
C ASP A 40 10.03 13.48 -12.18
N CYS A 41 10.74 13.08 -13.22
CA CYS A 41 10.49 11.84 -13.97
C CYS A 41 11.58 10.78 -13.76
N ILE A 42 12.38 10.92 -12.72
CA ILE A 42 13.34 9.90 -12.32
C ILE A 42 12.60 8.94 -11.39
N ASP A 43 12.62 7.66 -11.70
CA ASP A 43 11.97 6.59 -10.92
C ASP A 43 12.65 6.44 -9.53
N ASP A 44 12.39 7.41 -8.65
CA ASP A 44 12.97 7.58 -7.32
C ASP A 44 12.10 8.56 -6.50
N ASP A 45 12.46 8.83 -5.26
CA ASP A 45 11.71 9.56 -4.22
C ASP A 45 11.09 10.90 -4.64
N ASN A 46 11.66 11.56 -5.65
CA ASN A 46 11.14 12.82 -6.16
C ASN A 46 10.05 12.67 -7.23
N THR A 47 9.73 11.46 -7.65
CA THR A 47 8.62 11.18 -8.58
C THR A 47 7.32 11.03 -7.81
N VAL A 48 6.20 11.64 -8.27
CA VAL A 48 4.88 11.33 -7.72
C VAL A 48 4.38 10.03 -8.31
N GLU A 49 4.12 9.04 -7.45
CA GLU A 49 3.79 7.68 -7.88
C GLU A 49 2.86 6.97 -6.89
N GLY A 50 2.39 5.76 -7.27
CA GLY A 50 1.63 4.88 -6.39
C GLY A 50 0.23 5.38 -6.04
N ALA A 51 -0.45 6.06 -6.97
CA ALA A 51 -1.79 6.57 -6.73
C ALA A 51 -2.81 5.43 -6.54
N VAL A 52 -3.44 5.36 -5.37
CA VAL A 52 -4.46 4.37 -5.04
C VAL A 52 -5.77 5.06 -4.66
N PRO A 53 -6.85 4.83 -5.44
CA PRO A 53 -8.18 5.35 -5.12
C PRO A 53 -8.94 4.45 -4.15
N ALA A 54 -9.82 5.06 -3.34
CA ALA A 54 -10.87 4.40 -2.59
C ALA A 54 -12.18 5.17 -2.73
N ILE A 55 -13.30 4.45 -2.68
CA ILE A 55 -14.63 5.04 -2.77
C ILE A 55 -15.27 5.00 -1.38
N GLY A 56 -15.86 6.11 -0.97
CA GLY A 56 -16.60 6.23 0.27
C GLY A 56 -18.07 5.76 0.13
N PRO A 57 -18.78 5.63 1.27
CA PRO A 57 -20.13 5.07 1.30
C PRO A 57 -21.19 5.92 0.55
N ASN A 58 -20.93 7.22 0.34
CA ASN A 58 -21.86 8.10 -0.40
C ASN A 58 -21.30 8.48 -1.78
N GLY A 59 -20.27 7.77 -2.28
CA GLY A 59 -19.67 8.03 -3.59
C GLY A 59 -18.54 9.06 -3.56
N GLU A 60 -18.03 9.41 -2.39
CA GLU A 60 -16.80 10.19 -2.26
C GLU A 60 -15.64 9.44 -2.91
N ILE A 61 -14.72 10.17 -3.52
CA ILE A 61 -13.49 9.62 -4.08
C ILE A 61 -12.32 10.11 -3.24
N TYR A 62 -11.56 9.19 -2.73
CA TYR A 62 -10.33 9.42 -1.96
C TYR A 62 -9.15 8.89 -2.74
N VAL A 63 -8.05 9.63 -2.80
CA VAL A 63 -6.83 9.18 -3.49
C VAL A 63 -5.62 9.51 -2.62
N THR A 64 -4.71 8.57 -2.52
CA THR A 64 -3.41 8.76 -1.89
C THR A 64 -2.31 8.40 -2.89
N TRP A 65 -1.16 9.03 -2.74
CA TRP A 65 0.07 8.72 -3.48
C TRP A 65 1.28 9.13 -2.69
N THR A 66 2.46 8.84 -3.19
CA THR A 66 3.72 9.27 -2.61
C THR A 66 4.49 10.18 -3.56
N GLY A 67 5.50 10.86 -3.05
CA GLY A 67 6.38 11.75 -3.82
C GLY A 67 7.25 12.63 -2.92
N PRO A 68 7.77 13.76 -3.45
CA PRO A 68 8.68 14.63 -2.70
C PRO A 68 8.16 15.15 -1.37
N MET A 69 6.85 15.15 -1.19
CA MET A 69 6.19 15.61 0.05
C MET A 69 5.90 14.47 1.04
N GLY A 70 6.30 13.22 0.73
CA GLY A 70 5.91 12.01 1.45
C GLY A 70 4.54 11.52 1.03
N LEU A 71 3.81 10.90 1.96
CA LEU A 71 2.46 10.39 1.72
C LEU A 71 1.44 11.51 1.73
N VAL A 72 0.70 11.66 0.65
CA VAL A 72 -0.29 12.71 0.46
C VAL A 72 -1.67 12.15 0.15
N PHE A 73 -2.68 12.99 0.35
CA PHE A 73 -4.09 12.64 0.22
C PHE A 73 -4.87 13.74 -0.48
N GLN A 74 -5.79 13.34 -1.32
CA GLN A 74 -6.70 14.20 -2.04
C GLN A 74 -8.10 13.58 -2.03
N LYS A 75 -9.16 14.39 -2.11
CA LYS A 75 -10.53 13.89 -2.18
C LYS A 75 -11.45 14.75 -3.03
N SER A 76 -12.47 14.08 -3.55
CA SER A 76 -13.64 14.67 -4.18
C SER A 76 -14.90 14.19 -3.48
N LEU A 77 -15.87 15.07 -3.24
CA LEU A 77 -17.14 14.75 -2.61
C LEU A 77 -18.32 14.73 -3.60
N ASP A 78 -18.04 14.92 -4.89
CA ASP A 78 -19.02 15.03 -5.98
C ASP A 78 -18.72 14.13 -7.17
N GLY A 79 -18.13 12.96 -6.89
CA GLY A 79 -17.81 11.95 -7.89
C GLY A 79 -16.72 12.38 -8.88
N GLY A 80 -15.75 13.16 -8.42
CA GLY A 80 -14.59 13.59 -9.20
C GLY A 80 -14.83 14.84 -10.05
N SER A 81 -15.91 15.59 -9.81
CA SER A 81 -16.18 16.83 -10.52
C SER A 81 -15.37 18.00 -9.96
N THR A 82 -15.23 18.06 -8.65
CA THR A 82 -14.33 19.01 -7.96
C THR A 82 -13.44 18.26 -6.97
N TRP A 83 -12.27 18.84 -6.69
CA TRP A 83 -11.25 18.30 -5.79
C TRP A 83 -10.80 19.38 -4.80
N MET A 84 -10.16 19.00 -3.70
CA MET A 84 -9.55 19.98 -2.81
C MET A 84 -8.57 20.86 -3.59
N GLU A 85 -8.40 22.10 -3.16
CA GLU A 85 -7.49 23.07 -3.80
C GLU A 85 -6.04 22.57 -3.84
N SER A 86 -5.65 21.78 -2.84
CA SER A 86 -4.34 21.13 -2.74
C SER A 86 -4.48 19.82 -1.98
N GLU A 87 -3.63 18.88 -2.30
CA GLU A 87 -3.42 17.69 -1.47
C GLU A 87 -2.88 18.05 -0.08
N ILE A 88 -3.20 17.23 0.90
CA ILE A 88 -2.64 17.34 2.25
C ILE A 88 -1.56 16.29 2.48
N VAL A 89 -0.50 16.67 3.19
CA VAL A 89 0.56 15.74 3.62
C VAL A 89 0.04 14.97 4.83
N LEU A 90 0.03 13.65 4.74
CA LEU A 90 -0.43 12.76 5.82
C LEU A 90 0.71 12.34 6.73
N GLN A 91 1.80 11.91 6.14
CA GLN A 91 2.96 11.39 6.85
C GLN A 91 4.25 11.68 6.07
N GLU A 92 5.32 11.96 6.79
CA GLU A 92 6.67 11.79 6.28
C GLU A 92 6.93 10.30 6.04
N GLN A 93 7.57 9.97 4.94
CA GLN A 93 7.97 8.62 4.60
C GLN A 93 9.47 8.46 4.81
N PHE A 94 9.84 7.78 5.89
CA PHE A 94 11.23 7.61 6.27
C PHE A 94 11.96 6.65 5.32
N GLY A 95 13.08 7.10 4.77
CA GLY A 95 13.81 6.39 3.72
C GLY A 95 13.25 6.62 2.32
N GLY A 96 12.26 7.52 2.17
CA GLY A 96 11.57 7.76 0.92
C GLY A 96 10.55 6.67 0.56
N TRP A 97 10.05 6.67 -0.67
CA TRP A 97 9.23 5.58 -1.19
C TRP A 97 10.05 4.53 -1.96
N SER A 98 11.21 4.91 -2.47
CA SER A 98 12.18 4.01 -3.10
C SER A 98 13.10 3.43 -2.01
N LEU A 99 12.76 2.24 -1.52
CA LEU A 99 13.42 1.63 -0.37
C LEU A 99 14.56 0.71 -0.78
N GLU A 100 15.67 0.76 -0.05
CA GLU A 100 16.72 -0.25 -0.15
C GLU A 100 16.46 -1.39 0.84
N VAL A 101 16.27 -2.61 0.29
CA VAL A 101 16.13 -3.85 1.06
C VAL A 101 17.18 -4.85 0.56
N PRO A 102 18.10 -5.35 1.41
CA PRO A 102 19.17 -6.24 0.98
C PRO A 102 18.67 -7.44 0.17
N GLY A 103 19.28 -7.68 -0.99
CA GLY A 103 18.93 -8.81 -1.88
C GLY A 103 17.66 -8.61 -2.72
N ILE A 104 16.99 -7.46 -2.63
CA ILE A 104 15.89 -7.04 -3.51
C ILE A 104 16.45 -6.08 -4.56
N TYR A 105 16.09 -6.29 -5.83
CA TYR A 105 16.52 -5.44 -6.94
C TYR A 105 15.98 -4.00 -6.80
N ARG A 106 14.70 -3.89 -6.43
CA ARG A 106 13.98 -2.65 -6.16
C ARG A 106 12.89 -2.93 -5.13
N ALA A 107 12.80 -2.15 -4.10
CA ALA A 107 11.71 -2.19 -3.14
C ALA A 107 11.03 -0.82 -3.06
N ASN A 108 9.77 -0.80 -2.64
CA ASN A 108 9.00 0.42 -2.53
C ASN A 108 8.13 0.42 -1.28
N GLY A 109 7.82 1.63 -0.81
CA GLY A 109 6.90 1.91 0.28
C GLY A 109 5.58 2.53 -0.19
N LEU A 110 5.12 2.20 -1.41
CA LEU A 110 3.92 2.79 -2.00
C LEU A 110 2.68 2.58 -1.13
N PRO A 111 1.79 3.59 -1.04
CA PRO A 111 0.63 3.56 -0.15
C PRO A 111 -0.51 2.73 -0.71
N ILE A 112 -1.28 2.10 0.18
CA ILE A 112 -2.53 1.40 -0.12
C ILE A 112 -3.66 2.03 0.68
N LEU A 113 -4.63 2.62 0.01
CA LEU A 113 -5.82 3.23 0.62
C LEU A 113 -7.03 2.32 0.48
N LYS A 114 -7.78 2.16 1.56
CA LYS A 114 -9.07 1.45 1.57
C LYS A 114 -10.10 2.21 2.40
N CYS A 115 -11.37 2.10 2.02
CA CYS A 115 -12.50 2.57 2.80
C CYS A 115 -13.32 1.36 3.31
N ASP A 116 -13.71 1.40 4.57
CA ASP A 116 -14.63 0.40 5.12
C ASP A 116 -16.05 0.72 4.65
N LEU A 117 -16.58 -0.13 3.80
CA LEU A 117 -17.97 -0.08 3.30
C LEU A 117 -18.85 -1.13 3.97
N SER A 118 -18.35 -1.84 4.98
CA SER A 118 -19.13 -2.82 5.74
C SER A 118 -20.27 -2.14 6.49
N ASN A 119 -21.22 -2.94 6.97
CA ASN A 119 -22.29 -2.45 7.86
C ASN A 119 -21.83 -2.45 9.35
N GLY A 120 -20.51 -2.48 9.59
CA GLY A 120 -19.93 -2.53 10.93
C GLY A 120 -19.73 -1.17 11.58
N PRO A 121 -19.17 -1.14 12.80
CA PRO A 121 -18.96 0.09 13.57
C PRO A 121 -17.88 1.02 12.98
N ASN A 122 -17.13 0.55 12.01
CA ASN A 122 -16.06 1.30 11.33
C ASN A 122 -16.45 1.76 9.92
N GLN A 123 -17.73 1.63 9.54
CA GLN A 123 -18.20 2.06 8.22
C GLN A 123 -17.81 3.51 7.93
N GLY A 124 -17.27 3.76 6.74
CA GLY A 124 -16.78 5.06 6.31
C GLY A 124 -15.36 5.40 6.77
N ASN A 125 -14.75 4.60 7.63
CA ASN A 125 -13.36 4.81 8.01
C ASN A 125 -12.43 4.57 6.82
N LEU A 126 -11.43 5.44 6.70
CA LEU A 126 -10.34 5.29 5.76
C LEU A 126 -9.12 4.69 6.46
N TYR A 127 -8.44 3.81 5.75
CA TYR A 127 -7.21 3.18 6.22
C TYR A 127 -6.13 3.33 5.15
N LEU A 128 -4.97 3.84 5.56
CA LEU A 128 -3.79 4.00 4.72
C LEU A 128 -2.67 3.12 5.26
N ASN A 129 -2.18 2.19 4.44
CA ASN A 129 -1.09 1.28 4.75
C ASN A 129 0.10 1.55 3.83
N TRP A 130 1.33 1.47 4.35
CA TRP A 130 2.58 1.61 3.60
C TRP A 130 3.73 0.92 4.32
N CYS A 131 4.90 0.87 3.69
CA CYS A 131 6.17 0.53 4.36
C CYS A 131 7.10 1.74 4.40
N ASP A 132 7.84 1.90 5.49
CA ASP A 132 8.96 2.84 5.58
C ASP A 132 10.03 2.39 6.59
N GLN A 133 11.14 3.12 6.62
CA GLN A 133 12.32 2.84 7.44
C GLN A 133 12.39 3.73 8.68
N LYS A 134 11.27 4.00 9.34
CA LYS A 134 11.24 4.79 10.58
C LYS A 134 12.12 4.20 11.69
N GLY A 135 12.27 2.89 11.71
CA GLY A 135 13.13 2.17 12.67
C GLY A 135 14.62 2.19 12.33
N GLY A 136 15.02 2.74 11.19
CA GLY A 136 16.38 2.74 10.63
C GLY A 136 16.45 2.05 9.27
N GLU A 137 17.53 2.26 8.53
CA GLU A 137 17.75 1.72 7.18
C GLU A 137 17.67 0.19 7.13
N ASP A 138 18.08 -0.49 8.20
CA ASP A 138 18.04 -1.95 8.32
C ASP A 138 16.69 -2.48 8.85
N ASN A 139 15.71 -1.61 9.09
CA ASN A 139 14.44 -1.93 9.73
C ASN A 139 13.27 -1.26 9.03
N THR A 140 12.81 -1.87 7.94
CA THR A 140 11.58 -1.49 7.25
C THR A 140 10.40 -2.15 7.94
N ASP A 141 9.37 -1.37 8.30
CA ASP A 141 8.14 -1.85 8.93
C ASP A 141 6.91 -1.54 8.07
N SER A 142 5.85 -2.33 8.24
CA SER A 142 4.52 -2.04 7.70
C SER A 142 3.72 -1.18 8.69
N TRP A 143 3.19 -0.06 8.24
CA TRP A 143 2.47 0.92 9.03
C TRP A 143 1.04 1.13 8.56
N ILE A 144 0.20 1.62 9.45
CA ILE A 144 -1.17 2.05 9.15
C ILE A 144 -1.51 3.33 9.91
N ILE A 145 -2.29 4.21 9.25
CA ILE A 145 -3.06 5.28 9.88
C ILE A 145 -4.52 5.15 9.47
N LYS A 146 -5.41 5.77 10.23
CA LYS A 146 -6.83 5.80 9.91
C LYS A 146 -7.44 7.17 10.08
N SER A 147 -8.49 7.44 9.29
CA SER A 147 -9.38 8.57 9.46
C SER A 147 -10.80 8.06 9.71
N THR A 148 -11.52 8.72 10.61
CA THR A 148 -12.93 8.41 10.94
C THR A 148 -13.89 9.52 10.53
N ASP A 149 -13.39 10.52 9.81
CA ASP A 149 -14.11 11.75 9.45
C ASP A 149 -13.94 12.13 7.96
N GLY A 150 -13.76 11.12 7.10
CA GLY A 150 -13.63 11.31 5.66
C GLY A 150 -12.31 12.01 5.26
N GLY A 151 -11.23 11.73 5.97
CA GLY A 151 -9.90 12.24 5.65
C GLY A 151 -9.65 13.68 6.11
N VAL A 152 -10.42 14.20 7.08
CA VAL A 152 -10.18 15.53 7.69
C VAL A 152 -9.08 15.43 8.74
N THR A 153 -9.13 14.42 9.59
CA THR A 153 -8.08 14.11 10.57
C THR A 153 -7.63 12.66 10.45
N TRP A 154 -6.39 12.40 10.84
CA TRP A 154 -5.76 11.08 10.79
C TRP A 154 -5.10 10.74 12.12
N SER A 155 -5.13 9.45 12.46
CA SER A 155 -4.48 8.94 13.68
C SER A 155 -2.96 9.00 13.59
N ASP A 156 -2.29 8.84 14.72
CA ASP A 156 -0.89 8.44 14.73
C ASP A 156 -0.70 7.11 14.00
N ARG A 157 0.53 6.86 13.49
CA ARG A 157 0.88 5.60 12.86
C ARG A 157 0.95 4.46 13.86
N ILE A 158 0.44 3.31 13.47
CA ILE A 158 0.51 2.07 14.24
C ILE A 158 1.26 1.04 13.40
N ARG A 159 2.18 0.30 14.02
CA ARG A 159 2.92 -0.77 13.34
C ARG A 159 2.02 -1.98 13.17
N VAL A 160 1.93 -2.49 11.93
CA VAL A 160 1.10 -3.65 11.57
C VAL A 160 1.80 -4.96 11.95
N ASN A 161 3.07 -5.11 11.61
CA ASN A 161 3.86 -6.28 11.99
C ASN A 161 4.14 -6.29 13.49
N GLN A 162 3.87 -7.43 14.15
CA GLN A 162 3.94 -7.58 15.61
C GLN A 162 5.18 -8.35 16.07
N ASP A 163 6.28 -8.19 15.34
CA ASP A 163 7.56 -8.76 15.74
C ASP A 163 8.35 -7.80 16.67
N GLY A 164 9.30 -8.35 17.40
CA GLY A 164 10.24 -7.59 18.23
C GLY A 164 11.62 -7.46 17.59
N SER A 165 11.77 -7.82 16.31
CA SER A 165 13.04 -7.78 15.59
C SER A 165 13.29 -6.39 14.98
N ASN A 166 14.55 -6.09 14.68
CA ASN A 166 14.92 -4.97 13.81
C ASN A 166 15.28 -5.55 12.43
N LYS A 167 14.31 -6.15 11.77
CA LYS A 167 14.44 -6.80 10.46
C LYS A 167 13.43 -6.22 9.51
N HIS A 168 13.64 -6.41 8.21
CA HIS A 168 12.76 -5.85 7.19
C HIS A 168 11.42 -6.57 7.07
N GLN A 169 10.32 -5.78 7.05
CA GLN A 169 9.01 -6.14 6.55
C GLN A 169 8.67 -5.19 5.39
N PHE A 170 8.45 -5.71 4.19
CA PHE A 170 8.38 -4.90 2.97
C PHE A 170 7.35 -5.42 1.96
N PHE A 171 7.01 -4.62 0.97
CA PHE A 171 5.96 -4.87 -0.02
C PHE A 171 4.61 -5.20 0.64
N THR A 172 4.14 -4.31 1.51
CA THR A 172 2.84 -4.50 2.15
C THR A 172 1.68 -4.29 1.17
N TRP A 173 0.60 -5.03 1.37
CA TRP A 173 -0.70 -4.76 0.75
C TRP A 173 -1.82 -5.03 1.73
N MET A 174 -2.92 -4.26 1.62
CA MET A 174 -4.04 -4.32 2.55
C MET A 174 -5.36 -4.51 1.83
N THR A 175 -6.27 -5.27 2.45
CA THR A 175 -7.69 -5.32 2.09
C THR A 175 -8.60 -5.24 3.31
N ILE A 176 -9.88 -4.95 3.06
CA ILE A 176 -10.95 -5.01 4.06
C ILE A 176 -11.96 -6.05 3.57
N ASP A 177 -12.27 -7.03 4.40
CA ASP A 177 -13.43 -7.88 4.16
C ASP A 177 -14.70 -7.07 4.46
N GLN A 178 -15.37 -6.64 3.41
CA GLN A 178 -16.55 -5.76 3.51
C GLN A 178 -17.78 -6.45 4.15
N SER A 179 -17.72 -7.76 4.39
CA SER A 179 -18.76 -8.47 5.14
C SER A 179 -18.61 -8.33 6.66
N SER A 180 -17.38 -8.18 7.13
CA SER A 180 -17.03 -8.13 8.57
C SER A 180 -16.40 -6.82 9.02
N GLY A 181 -15.83 -6.02 8.12
CA GLY A 181 -15.01 -4.86 8.43
C GLY A 181 -13.60 -5.24 8.95
N TYR A 182 -13.19 -6.50 8.84
CA TYR A 182 -11.87 -6.94 9.27
C TYR A 182 -10.81 -6.54 8.25
N LEU A 183 -9.64 -6.12 8.75
CA LEU A 183 -8.50 -5.72 7.95
C LEU A 183 -7.51 -6.88 7.83
N TYR A 184 -7.01 -7.12 6.63
CA TYR A 184 -5.96 -8.09 6.37
C TYR A 184 -4.83 -7.46 5.59
N PHE A 185 -3.60 -7.81 6.00
CA PHE A 185 -2.35 -7.30 5.42
C PHE A 185 -1.50 -8.49 5.00
N VAL A 186 -0.84 -8.39 3.87
CA VAL A 186 0.20 -9.33 3.45
C VAL A 186 1.49 -8.57 3.22
N TYR A 187 2.62 -9.15 3.65
CA TYR A 187 3.94 -8.56 3.48
C TYR A 187 5.04 -9.62 3.54
N TYR A 188 6.18 -9.33 2.98
CA TYR A 188 7.40 -10.10 3.18
C TYR A 188 8.01 -9.79 4.53
N ASP A 189 8.65 -10.80 5.14
CA ASP A 189 9.12 -10.71 6.51
C ASP A 189 10.42 -11.52 6.73
N ARG A 190 11.38 -10.88 7.36
CA ARG A 190 12.69 -11.46 7.69
C ARG A 190 12.94 -11.64 9.18
N ARG A 191 11.91 -11.51 10.03
CA ARG A 191 12.03 -11.57 11.50
C ARG A 191 12.79 -12.78 12.04
N ASN A 192 12.81 -13.90 11.30
CA ASN A 192 13.40 -15.16 11.73
C ASN A 192 14.81 -15.40 11.18
N TYR A 193 15.40 -14.46 10.43
CA TYR A 193 16.63 -14.69 9.67
C TYR A 193 17.64 -13.56 9.87
N ASP A 194 18.93 -13.94 9.85
CA ASP A 194 20.06 -13.00 9.85
C ASP A 194 20.62 -12.76 8.44
N ASP A 195 20.03 -13.38 7.44
CA ASP A 195 20.38 -13.24 6.03
C ASP A 195 19.17 -12.73 5.21
N THR A 196 19.21 -12.88 3.89
CA THR A 196 18.13 -12.45 2.98
C THR A 196 17.01 -13.47 2.82
N GLN A 197 16.97 -14.52 3.61
CA GLN A 197 15.83 -15.43 3.65
C GLN A 197 14.56 -14.65 4.02
N THR A 198 13.50 -14.93 3.28
CA THR A 198 12.26 -14.13 3.34
C THR A 198 11.06 -15.06 3.41
N ASP A 199 10.25 -14.88 4.43
CA ASP A 199 8.94 -15.48 4.60
C ASP A 199 7.83 -14.53 4.10
N VAL A 200 6.60 -15.02 4.07
CA VAL A 200 5.39 -14.22 3.84
C VAL A 200 4.49 -14.33 5.06
N TYR A 201 4.05 -13.20 5.57
CA TYR A 201 3.15 -13.10 6.69
C TYR A 201 1.82 -12.45 6.29
N LEU A 202 0.78 -12.89 6.97
CA LEU A 202 -0.53 -12.26 6.99
C LEU A 202 -0.75 -11.70 8.38
N SER A 203 -1.10 -10.42 8.46
CA SER A 203 -1.56 -9.80 9.69
C SER A 203 -3.06 -9.51 9.61
N ALA A 204 -3.80 -9.77 10.68
CA ALA A 204 -5.24 -9.55 10.76
C ALA A 204 -5.58 -8.61 11.91
N SER A 205 -6.47 -7.62 11.65
CA SER A 205 -7.09 -6.79 12.68
C SER A 205 -8.60 -6.92 12.62
N ARG A 206 -9.22 -7.19 13.78
CA ARG A 206 -10.67 -7.39 13.94
C ARG A 206 -11.35 -6.22 14.66
N ASP A 207 -10.59 -5.19 15.00
CA ASP A 207 -11.02 -4.08 15.86
C ASP A 207 -10.78 -2.70 15.23
N GLY A 208 -10.70 -2.65 13.89
CA GLY A 208 -10.52 -1.43 13.14
C GLY A 208 -9.11 -0.86 13.25
N GLY A 209 -8.09 -1.72 13.18
CA GLY A 209 -6.68 -1.33 13.13
C GLY A 209 -6.08 -0.93 14.48
N LYS A 210 -6.64 -1.41 15.61
CA LYS A 210 -6.09 -1.14 16.95
C LYS A 210 -5.11 -2.23 17.37
N THR A 211 -5.43 -3.49 17.09
CA THR A 211 -4.57 -4.65 17.39
C THR A 211 -4.42 -5.54 16.17
N PHE A 212 -3.32 -6.28 16.12
CA PHE A 212 -2.94 -7.12 14.98
C PHE A 212 -2.47 -8.48 15.46
N VAL A 213 -2.76 -9.51 14.67
CA VAL A 213 -2.31 -10.89 14.91
C VAL A 213 -1.61 -11.40 13.65
N ASP A 214 -0.32 -11.69 13.77
CA ASP A 214 0.51 -12.17 12.67
C ASP A 214 0.45 -13.69 12.52
N THR A 215 0.37 -14.14 11.28
CA THR A 215 0.42 -15.56 10.90
C THR A 215 1.36 -15.74 9.72
N LYS A 216 2.38 -16.58 9.89
CA LYS A 216 3.21 -16.98 8.75
C LYS A 216 2.37 -17.82 7.78
N ILE A 217 2.38 -17.46 6.49
CA ILE A 217 1.61 -18.13 5.44
C ILE A 217 2.47 -18.81 4.38
N SER A 218 3.76 -18.49 4.31
CA SER A 218 4.70 -19.21 3.47
C SER A 218 5.07 -20.56 4.10
N GLU A 219 5.07 -21.65 3.31
CA GLU A 219 5.52 -22.97 3.78
C GLU A 219 7.02 -22.98 4.06
N LYS A 220 7.78 -22.31 3.21
CA LYS A 220 9.25 -22.22 3.28
C LYS A 220 9.69 -20.82 2.91
N PRO A 221 10.80 -20.34 3.50
CA PRO A 221 11.40 -19.10 3.06
C PRO A 221 11.97 -19.25 1.64
N PHE A 222 12.12 -18.14 0.96
CA PHE A 222 12.88 -18.01 -0.28
C PHE A 222 13.99 -16.97 -0.13
N ILE A 223 14.97 -17.02 -1.02
CA ILE A 223 16.07 -16.06 -1.08
C ILE A 223 15.90 -15.28 -2.39
N PRO A 224 15.61 -13.98 -2.35
CA PRO A 224 15.57 -13.13 -3.54
C PRO A 224 16.99 -12.87 -4.07
N SER A 225 17.10 -12.32 -5.27
CA SER A 225 18.35 -11.92 -5.88
C SER A 225 18.26 -10.47 -6.37
N ALA A 226 19.17 -9.63 -5.92
CA ALA A 226 19.29 -8.25 -6.37
C ALA A 226 19.64 -8.12 -7.88
N GLU A 227 20.02 -9.21 -8.54
CA GLU A 227 20.29 -9.23 -9.98
C GLU A 227 19.01 -9.40 -10.84
N MET A 228 17.87 -9.66 -10.20
CA MET A 228 16.62 -9.94 -10.90
C MET A 228 15.49 -9.07 -10.38
N PHE A 229 14.81 -8.39 -11.29
CA PHE A 229 13.57 -7.72 -10.98
C PHE A 229 12.53 -8.74 -10.51
N PHE A 230 12.05 -8.55 -9.30
CA PHE A 230 11.22 -9.51 -8.58
C PHE A 230 9.71 -9.17 -8.64
N GLY A 231 9.40 -7.97 -9.08
CA GLY A 231 8.08 -7.34 -9.00
C GLY A 231 8.06 -6.25 -7.93
N ASP A 232 7.04 -5.41 -7.99
CA ASP A 232 6.87 -4.26 -7.08
C ASP A 232 5.76 -4.48 -6.05
N TYR A 233 4.94 -5.54 -6.21
CA TYR A 233 3.70 -5.68 -5.47
C TYR A 233 3.44 -7.11 -5.00
N LEU A 234 2.84 -7.19 -3.81
CA LEU A 234 1.96 -8.28 -3.40
C LEU A 234 0.51 -7.85 -3.64
N ASN A 235 -0.43 -8.75 -3.41
CA ASN A 235 -1.84 -8.37 -3.32
C ASN A 235 -2.58 -9.32 -2.37
N ILE A 236 -3.70 -8.85 -1.84
CA ILE A 236 -4.62 -9.63 -1.01
C ILE A 236 -6.02 -9.14 -1.23
N ASP A 237 -6.97 -10.07 -1.29
CA ASP A 237 -8.39 -9.76 -1.23
C ASP A 237 -9.10 -10.67 -0.23
N ALA A 238 -10.24 -10.21 0.30
CA ALA A 238 -11.01 -10.95 1.28
C ALA A 238 -12.51 -10.67 1.12
N VAL A 239 -13.29 -11.73 1.12
CA VAL A 239 -14.76 -11.67 1.08
C VAL A 239 -15.34 -12.85 1.89
N ASP A 240 -16.33 -12.57 2.74
CA ASP A 240 -17.02 -13.55 3.58
C ASP A 240 -16.08 -14.46 4.38
N GLY A 241 -15.00 -13.87 4.93
CA GLY A 241 -13.99 -14.59 5.69
C GLY A 241 -13.09 -15.49 4.84
N GLN A 242 -13.14 -15.38 3.51
CA GLN A 242 -12.23 -16.07 2.60
C GLN A 242 -11.13 -15.11 2.17
N ILE A 243 -9.89 -15.37 2.58
CA ILE A 243 -8.74 -14.49 2.40
C ILE A 243 -7.81 -15.09 1.35
N ARG A 244 -7.40 -14.30 0.36
CA ARG A 244 -6.65 -14.74 -0.83
C ARG A 244 -5.44 -13.83 -1.07
N PRO A 245 -4.36 -13.98 -0.29
CA PRO A 245 -3.10 -13.33 -0.59
C PRO A 245 -2.42 -13.98 -1.79
N ILE A 246 -1.76 -13.16 -2.61
CA ILE A 246 -0.96 -13.58 -3.75
C ILE A 246 0.41 -12.91 -3.69
N TRP A 247 1.46 -13.70 -3.92
CA TRP A 247 2.84 -13.20 -3.86
C TRP A 247 3.79 -13.95 -4.79
N PRO A 248 4.81 -13.31 -5.36
CA PRO A 248 5.93 -13.99 -6.00
C PRO A 248 6.92 -14.55 -4.96
N SER A 249 7.58 -15.63 -5.32
CA SER A 249 8.79 -16.11 -4.66
C SER A 249 9.87 -16.44 -5.70
N MET A 250 11.11 -16.56 -5.25
CA MET A 250 12.23 -16.87 -6.13
C MET A 250 12.88 -18.21 -5.72
N LYS A 251 13.16 -19.06 -6.70
CA LYS A 251 13.98 -20.24 -6.54
C LYS A 251 14.80 -20.49 -7.79
N ASP A 252 16.12 -20.66 -7.63
CA ASP A 252 17.04 -20.93 -8.74
C ASP A 252 16.91 -19.90 -9.89
N LYS A 253 16.85 -18.62 -9.56
CA LYS A 253 16.62 -17.50 -10.49
C LYS A 253 15.31 -17.64 -11.31
N LYS A 254 14.31 -18.34 -10.79
CA LYS A 254 12.98 -18.47 -11.38
C LYS A 254 11.94 -17.91 -10.42
N ILE A 255 11.10 -17.01 -10.93
CA ILE A 255 9.98 -16.46 -10.17
C ILE A 255 8.80 -17.43 -10.25
N LYS A 256 8.17 -17.68 -9.10
CA LYS A 256 6.94 -18.46 -8.96
C LYS A 256 5.91 -17.61 -8.27
N LEU A 257 4.68 -17.68 -8.75
CA LEU A 257 3.55 -17.04 -8.13
C LEU A 257 2.82 -18.01 -7.21
N HIS A 258 2.48 -17.58 -6.01
CA HIS A 258 1.77 -18.33 -4.99
C HIS A 258 0.47 -17.65 -4.62
N VAL A 259 -0.54 -18.45 -4.29
CA VAL A 259 -1.81 -18.02 -3.70
C VAL A 259 -2.08 -18.90 -2.48
N ALA A 260 -2.40 -18.31 -1.34
CA ALA A 260 -2.90 -19.06 -0.19
C ALA A 260 -4.43 -19.02 -0.13
N LEU A 261 -5.03 -20.14 0.23
CA LEU A 261 -6.48 -20.27 0.46
C LEU A 261 -6.70 -20.32 1.97
N ILE A 262 -6.99 -19.15 2.55
CA ILE A 262 -7.11 -18.99 4.00
C ILE A 262 -8.57 -18.70 4.35
N SER A 263 -9.04 -19.30 5.43
CA SER A 263 -10.34 -18.97 6.04
C SER A 263 -10.08 -18.24 7.36
N GLU A 264 -10.85 -17.19 7.64
CA GLU A 264 -10.82 -16.45 8.89
C GLU A 264 -10.96 -17.37 10.13
N LYS A 265 -11.78 -18.43 10.01
CA LYS A 265 -11.98 -19.43 11.09
C LYS A 265 -10.71 -20.23 11.43
N GLY A 266 -9.76 -20.28 10.50
CA GLY A 266 -8.48 -20.97 10.69
C GLY A 266 -7.35 -20.07 11.20
N LEU A 267 -7.55 -18.76 11.25
CA LEU A 267 -6.56 -17.84 11.78
C LEU A 267 -6.55 -17.84 13.32
N LYS A 268 -5.38 -17.58 13.90
CA LYS A 268 -5.25 -17.34 15.34
C LYS A 268 -6.13 -16.14 15.75
N LYS A 269 -6.71 -16.26 16.93
CA LYS A 269 -7.50 -15.18 17.55
C LYS A 269 -6.61 -14.28 18.39
#